data_4fa3fc8b3fe853f856eebb0e73eeab87
#
_entry.id   4fa3fc8b3fe853f856eebb0e73eeab87
#
_cell.length_a   1.000
_cell.length_b   1.000
_cell.length_c   1.000
_cell.angle_alpha   90.00
_cell.angle_beta   90.00
_cell.angle_gamma   90.00
#
_symmetry.space_group_name_H-M   'P 1'
#
loop_
_entity.id
_entity.type
_entity.pdbx_description
1 polymer ?
#
loop_
_entity_poly.entity_id
_entity_poly.type
_entity_poly.pdbx_seq_one_letter_code
_entity_poly.pdbx_strand_id
1 'polypeptide(L)'
;MMVRMKSKIKISGKDAFGWFLICISVLMLCKSLALCFSNDIWYDELFTVGMIEHSYGELIHFTAADVHPPLYYCVTKFFVDLCKLVLPGAGTVIPAKIVSVLPYFVLLLYSVTWIRKRFSIFTGGMFLFCVIAMPQLPAYTVEVRMYGWALLFVTAAFLHAYGCVDRCSRKPYLHGAALVLYGLAAAYTQYFACVAVVMVYFYVLAAFWRQDKRRIKEWCLYVALSIVGYVPWLFALARQISTVRENYWILPLTWRSLGGCVKFLMKPAFTSEPLNVVLAVVMFAGYVEVVGGSLIRYRIGSKRSREIENAGHAEILKEAEKIYHNGRVLHGAAGLAVLVGVVLFGFAASFLIRPVFVYRYMLPAMGCFWLSFAIG
;
A
#
# COMPACT_ATOMS: atom_id res chain seq x y z
N MET A 1 -23.17 -9.28 -46.06
CA MET A 1 -23.19 -7.85 -45.68
C MET A 1 -23.42 -7.73 -44.17
N MET A 2 -22.35 -7.74 -43.38
CA MET A 2 -22.37 -7.75 -41.91
C MET A 2 -22.42 -6.32 -41.40
N VAL A 3 -23.58 -5.87 -40.94
CA VAL A 3 -23.76 -4.56 -40.31
C VAL A 3 -23.12 -4.60 -38.94
N ARG A 4 -21.91 -4.04 -38.82
CA ARG A 4 -21.24 -3.79 -37.55
C ARG A 4 -21.98 -2.66 -36.81
N MET A 5 -22.95 -3.01 -35.98
CA MET A 5 -23.55 -2.06 -35.03
C MET A 5 -22.44 -1.53 -34.11
N LYS A 6 -21.99 -0.29 -34.36
CA LYS A 6 -21.22 0.48 -33.39
C LYS A 6 -22.12 0.79 -32.20
N SER A 7 -22.11 -0.03 -31.18
CA SER A 7 -22.71 0.35 -29.89
C SER A 7 -21.99 1.60 -29.40
N LYS A 8 -22.69 2.73 -29.34
CA LYS A 8 -22.21 3.94 -28.65
C LYS A 8 -21.96 3.53 -27.20
N ILE A 9 -20.70 3.47 -26.77
CA ILE A 9 -20.32 3.22 -25.39
C ILE A 9 -20.87 4.43 -24.59
N LYS A 10 -21.99 4.20 -23.90
CA LYS A 10 -22.56 5.19 -22.98
C LYS A 10 -21.70 5.15 -21.71
N ILE A 11 -20.80 6.11 -21.55
CA ILE A 11 -19.98 6.26 -20.32
C ILE A 11 -20.95 6.58 -19.18
N SER A 12 -20.94 5.77 -18.12
CA SER A 12 -21.77 6.05 -16.94
C SER A 12 -21.23 7.30 -16.21
N GLY A 13 -22.09 8.01 -15.46
CA GLY A 13 -21.63 9.16 -14.65
C GLY A 13 -20.55 8.77 -13.64
N LYS A 14 -20.60 7.55 -13.09
CA LYS A 14 -19.55 7.01 -12.22
C LYS A 14 -18.22 6.82 -12.95
N ASP A 15 -18.25 6.34 -14.19
CA ASP A 15 -17.02 6.15 -14.97
C ASP A 15 -16.41 7.51 -15.37
N ALA A 16 -17.24 8.48 -15.75
CA ALA A 16 -16.80 9.84 -16.03
C ALA A 16 -16.11 10.46 -14.79
N PHE A 17 -16.70 10.32 -13.61
CA PHE A 17 -16.11 10.80 -12.37
C PHE A 17 -14.81 10.05 -12.02
N GLY A 18 -14.73 8.73 -12.26
CA GLY A 18 -13.50 7.97 -12.11
C GLY A 18 -12.36 8.50 -12.98
N TRP A 19 -12.62 8.79 -14.25
CA TRP A 19 -11.64 9.41 -15.14
C TRP A 19 -11.26 10.83 -14.72
N PHE A 20 -12.20 11.61 -14.21
CA PHE A 20 -11.93 12.94 -13.66
C PHE A 20 -10.94 12.85 -12.48
N LEU A 21 -11.14 11.90 -11.56
CA LEU A 21 -10.20 11.68 -10.45
C LEU A 21 -8.81 11.23 -10.93
N ILE A 22 -8.72 10.40 -11.98
CA ILE A 22 -7.44 10.04 -12.60
C ILE A 22 -6.75 11.29 -13.17
N CYS A 23 -7.48 12.15 -13.90
CA CYS A 23 -6.92 13.39 -14.46
C CYS A 23 -6.37 14.32 -13.35
N ILE A 24 -7.13 14.53 -12.27
CA ILE A 24 -6.66 15.32 -11.13
C ILE A 24 -5.39 14.69 -10.54
N SER A 25 -5.38 13.36 -10.34
CA SER A 25 -4.22 12.65 -9.80
C SER A 25 -2.97 12.82 -10.68
N VAL A 26 -3.14 12.78 -12.00
CA VAL A 26 -2.05 13.06 -12.95
C VAL A 26 -1.54 14.49 -12.81
N LEU A 27 -2.43 15.49 -12.70
CA LEU A 27 -2.03 16.88 -12.47
C LEU A 27 -1.24 17.05 -11.16
N MET A 28 -1.67 16.34 -10.09
CA MET A 28 -0.97 16.34 -8.81
C MET A 28 0.42 15.71 -8.95
N LEU A 29 0.57 14.61 -9.71
CA LEU A 29 1.88 14.00 -9.99
C LEU A 29 2.77 14.90 -10.84
N CYS A 30 2.23 15.61 -11.83
CA CYS A 30 2.97 16.62 -12.59
C CYS A 30 3.48 17.74 -11.67
N LYS A 31 2.68 18.20 -10.71
CA LYS A 31 3.12 19.16 -9.70
C LYS A 31 4.25 18.57 -8.83
N SER A 32 4.13 17.32 -8.39
CA SER A 32 5.20 16.65 -7.64
C SER A 32 6.50 16.57 -8.45
N LEU A 33 6.43 16.25 -9.75
CA LEU A 33 7.60 16.27 -10.63
C LEU A 33 8.24 17.66 -10.70
N ALA A 34 7.43 18.73 -10.82
CA ALA A 34 7.96 20.10 -10.81
C ALA A 34 8.70 20.41 -9.50
N LEU A 35 8.22 19.92 -8.36
CA LEU A 35 8.88 20.08 -7.05
C LEU A 35 10.21 19.31 -6.93
N CYS A 36 10.43 18.27 -7.76
CA CYS A 36 11.71 17.56 -7.79
C CYS A 36 12.89 18.45 -8.22
N PHE A 37 12.63 19.52 -8.97
CA PHE A 37 13.68 20.43 -9.46
C PHE A 37 14.16 21.46 -8.44
N SER A 38 13.84 21.27 -7.16
CA SER A 38 14.41 21.99 -6.02
C SER A 38 15.52 21.15 -5.39
N ASN A 39 16.62 21.80 -4.99
CA ASN A 39 17.69 21.16 -4.22
C ASN A 39 17.43 21.16 -2.71
N ASP A 40 16.27 21.66 -2.27
CA ASP A 40 15.90 21.68 -0.86
C ASP A 40 15.68 20.27 -0.35
N ILE A 41 16.46 19.84 0.61
CA ILE A 41 16.34 18.57 1.32
C ILE A 41 16.47 18.80 2.82
N TRP A 42 15.77 17.97 3.60
CA TRP A 42 15.86 18.03 5.05
C TRP A 42 16.74 16.89 5.61
N TYR A 43 16.94 16.89 6.93
CA TYR A 43 17.94 16.07 7.60
C TYR A 43 17.88 14.56 7.22
N ASP A 44 16.67 13.97 7.20
CA ASP A 44 16.53 12.55 6.86
C ASP A 44 16.85 12.26 5.38
N GLU A 45 16.64 13.22 4.48
CA GLU A 45 16.97 13.11 3.06
C GLU A 45 18.48 13.23 2.82
N LEU A 46 19.16 14.11 3.58
CA LEU A 46 20.63 14.21 3.58
C LEU A 46 21.29 12.86 3.87
N PHE A 47 20.74 12.12 4.85
CA PHE A 47 21.21 10.76 5.15
C PHE A 47 21.11 9.85 3.91
N THR A 48 19.98 9.90 3.21
CA THR A 48 19.79 9.09 1.98
C THR A 48 20.76 9.50 0.88
N VAL A 49 20.92 10.82 0.65
CA VAL A 49 21.83 11.34 -0.38
C VAL A 49 23.27 10.95 -0.07
N GLY A 50 23.72 11.08 1.17
CA GLY A 50 25.06 10.63 1.58
C GLY A 50 25.22 9.11 1.41
N MET A 51 24.22 8.32 1.77
CA MET A 51 24.27 6.86 1.67
C MET A 51 24.43 6.36 0.24
N ILE A 52 23.77 6.98 -0.75
CA ILE A 52 23.84 6.56 -2.16
C ILE A 52 25.12 7.00 -2.89
N GLU A 53 25.97 7.81 -2.26
CA GLU A 53 27.27 8.17 -2.81
C GLU A 53 28.33 7.08 -2.57
N HIS A 54 28.10 6.19 -1.62
CA HIS A 54 28.99 5.06 -1.35
C HIS A 54 28.85 3.93 -2.42
N SER A 55 29.81 3.00 -2.45
CA SER A 55 29.70 1.78 -3.24
C SER A 55 28.55 0.90 -2.74
N TYR A 56 28.02 -0.02 -3.57
CA TYR A 56 26.93 -0.91 -3.15
C TYR A 56 27.30 -1.78 -1.92
N GLY A 57 28.56 -2.21 -1.83
CA GLY A 57 29.05 -2.98 -0.69
C GLY A 57 29.05 -2.16 0.60
N GLU A 58 29.57 -0.95 0.56
CA GLU A 58 29.56 -0.02 1.71
C GLU A 58 28.13 0.37 2.10
N LEU A 59 27.28 0.67 1.12
CA LEU A 59 25.88 0.99 1.33
C LEU A 59 25.15 -0.13 2.11
N ILE A 60 25.32 -1.39 1.70
CA ILE A 60 24.75 -2.54 2.38
C ILE A 60 25.34 -2.70 3.78
N HIS A 61 26.64 -2.49 3.94
CA HIS A 61 27.32 -2.54 5.23
C HIS A 61 26.80 -1.46 6.20
N PHE A 62 26.70 -0.22 5.74
CA PHE A 62 26.22 0.89 6.56
C PHE A 62 24.74 0.75 6.91
N THR A 63 23.90 0.34 5.95
CA THR A 63 22.48 0.08 6.26
C THR A 63 22.30 -1.11 7.23
N ALA A 64 23.19 -2.11 7.21
CA ALA A 64 23.18 -3.18 8.19
C ALA A 64 23.59 -2.73 9.60
N ALA A 65 24.36 -1.65 9.72
CA ALA A 65 24.72 -1.03 10.99
C ALA A 65 23.70 0.04 11.46
N ASP A 66 22.83 0.52 10.56
CA ASP A 66 21.75 1.48 10.83
C ASP A 66 20.44 0.74 11.15
N VAL A 67 19.30 1.43 11.07
CA VAL A 67 17.96 0.93 11.40
C VAL A 67 17.07 0.69 10.18
N HIS A 68 17.62 0.75 8.98
CA HIS A 68 16.87 0.64 7.73
C HIS A 68 17.38 -0.48 6.83
N PRO A 69 16.48 -1.25 6.15
CA PRO A 69 16.89 -2.22 5.13
C PRO A 69 17.43 -1.55 3.85
N PRO A 70 18.25 -2.23 3.02
CA PRO A 70 19.06 -1.61 1.98
C PRO A 70 18.37 -1.34 0.64
N LEU A 71 17.23 -1.99 0.35
CA LEU A 71 16.68 -2.03 -1.02
C LEU A 71 16.38 -0.64 -1.58
N TYR A 72 15.77 0.23 -0.78
CA TYR A 72 15.44 1.59 -1.21
C TYR A 72 16.70 2.36 -1.64
N TYR A 73 17.75 2.30 -0.84
CA TYR A 73 19.01 2.98 -1.13
C TYR A 73 19.67 2.41 -2.38
N CYS A 74 19.68 1.08 -2.55
CA CYS A 74 20.19 0.43 -3.75
C CYS A 74 19.43 0.83 -5.02
N VAL A 75 18.09 0.88 -4.94
CA VAL A 75 17.24 1.32 -6.06
C VAL A 75 17.51 2.79 -6.39
N THR A 76 17.55 3.66 -5.38
CA THR A 76 17.81 5.09 -5.59
C THR A 76 19.19 5.31 -6.17
N LYS A 77 20.23 4.64 -5.62
CA LYS A 77 21.59 4.69 -6.16
C LYS A 77 21.63 4.26 -7.64
N PHE A 78 21.01 3.13 -7.98
CA PHE A 78 20.99 2.63 -9.36
C PHE A 78 20.45 3.69 -10.34
N PHE A 79 19.33 4.31 -10.03
CA PHE A 79 18.75 5.33 -10.91
C PHE A 79 19.57 6.62 -10.94
N VAL A 80 20.16 7.03 -9.81
CA VAL A 80 21.05 8.19 -9.77
C VAL A 80 22.31 7.96 -10.58
N ASP A 81 22.94 6.78 -10.45
CA ASP A 81 24.12 6.41 -11.21
C ASP A 81 23.81 6.36 -12.72
N LEU A 82 22.64 5.80 -13.10
CA LEU A 82 22.17 5.81 -14.48
C LEU A 82 21.95 7.23 -15.02
N CYS A 83 21.38 8.13 -14.21
CA CYS A 83 21.24 9.54 -14.59
C CYS A 83 22.61 10.21 -14.79
N LYS A 84 23.57 9.98 -13.89
CA LYS A 84 24.93 10.51 -14.00
C LYS A 84 25.68 9.99 -15.23
N LEU A 85 25.40 8.73 -15.61
CA LEU A 85 25.98 8.14 -16.84
C LEU A 85 25.49 8.84 -18.10
N VAL A 86 24.18 9.20 -18.15
CA VAL A 86 23.56 9.87 -19.32
C VAL A 86 23.83 11.37 -19.30
N LEU A 87 23.89 11.99 -18.11
CA LEU A 87 24.09 13.42 -17.87
C LEU A 87 25.21 13.60 -16.84
N PRO A 88 26.48 13.59 -17.25
CA PRO A 88 27.63 13.62 -16.31
C PRO A 88 27.67 14.81 -15.36
N GLY A 89 26.94 15.90 -15.66
CA GLY A 89 26.82 17.07 -14.79
C GLY A 89 25.61 17.02 -13.84
N ALA A 90 24.81 15.96 -13.84
CA ALA A 90 23.64 15.85 -12.97
C ALA A 90 24.05 15.73 -11.50
N GLY A 91 23.49 16.57 -10.65
CA GLY A 91 23.59 16.42 -9.19
C GLY A 91 22.88 15.18 -8.67
N THR A 92 23.05 14.84 -7.41
CA THR A 92 22.44 13.65 -6.79
C THR A 92 20.99 13.89 -6.36
N VAL A 93 20.64 15.09 -5.89
CA VAL A 93 19.37 15.40 -5.24
C VAL A 93 18.17 15.30 -6.19
N ILE A 94 18.24 15.96 -7.35
CA ILE A 94 17.13 15.99 -8.31
C ILE A 94 16.77 14.58 -8.82
N PRO A 95 17.74 13.76 -9.31
CA PRO A 95 17.46 12.38 -9.68
C PRO A 95 16.87 11.55 -8.52
N ALA A 96 17.36 11.70 -7.29
CA ALA A 96 16.84 10.98 -6.13
C ALA A 96 15.39 11.35 -5.82
N LYS A 97 14.99 12.63 -5.94
CA LYS A 97 13.60 13.08 -5.83
C LYS A 97 12.72 12.49 -6.94
N ILE A 98 13.19 12.46 -8.18
CA ILE A 98 12.46 11.84 -9.30
C ILE A 98 12.20 10.36 -9.02
N VAL A 99 13.20 9.64 -8.50
CA VAL A 99 13.07 8.23 -8.09
C VAL A 99 12.00 8.06 -7.01
N SER A 100 11.84 9.02 -6.10
CA SER A 100 10.81 8.98 -5.06
C SER A 100 9.39 9.14 -5.61
N VAL A 101 9.21 9.78 -6.76
CA VAL A 101 7.90 9.93 -7.44
C VAL A 101 7.53 8.69 -8.26
N LEU A 102 8.49 7.90 -8.74
CA LEU A 102 8.24 6.73 -9.61
C LEU A 102 7.19 5.74 -9.06
N PRO A 103 7.17 5.39 -7.76
CA PRO A 103 6.16 4.49 -7.21
C PRO A 103 4.73 4.92 -7.50
N TYR A 104 4.45 6.21 -7.48
CA TYR A 104 3.11 6.74 -7.72
C TYR A 104 2.68 6.64 -9.18
N PHE A 105 3.61 6.72 -10.14
CA PHE A 105 3.33 6.40 -11.54
C PHE A 105 3.04 4.92 -11.74
N VAL A 106 3.72 4.03 -11.02
CA VAL A 106 3.39 2.61 -11.05
C VAL A 106 2.00 2.36 -10.45
N LEU A 107 1.62 3.05 -9.38
CA LEU A 107 0.27 2.98 -8.82
C LEU A 107 -0.79 3.53 -9.78
N LEU A 108 -0.48 4.59 -10.54
CA LEU A 108 -1.34 5.06 -11.65
C LEU A 108 -1.55 3.95 -12.68
N LEU A 109 -0.49 3.24 -13.11
CA LEU A 109 -0.62 2.11 -14.02
C LEU A 109 -1.49 0.99 -13.44
N TYR A 110 -1.32 0.63 -12.17
CA TYR A 110 -2.22 -0.33 -11.48
C TYR A 110 -3.66 0.15 -11.47
N SER A 111 -3.90 1.44 -11.24
CA SER A 111 -5.25 2.03 -11.18
C SER A 111 -5.98 1.93 -12.51
N VAL A 112 -5.32 2.32 -13.62
CA VAL A 112 -5.95 2.33 -14.96
C VAL A 112 -5.94 0.97 -15.66
N THR A 113 -5.14 0.01 -15.18
CA THR A 113 -5.06 -1.33 -15.77
C THR A 113 -5.74 -2.38 -14.89
N TRP A 114 -5.11 -2.77 -13.78
CA TRP A 114 -5.53 -3.91 -12.98
C TRP A 114 -6.77 -3.59 -12.12
N ILE A 115 -6.77 -2.48 -11.36
CA ILE A 115 -7.89 -2.08 -10.50
C ILE A 115 -9.13 -1.78 -11.35
N ARG A 116 -8.95 -1.02 -12.45
CA ARG A 116 -10.04 -0.75 -13.40
C ARG A 116 -10.67 -2.04 -13.93
N LYS A 117 -9.86 -3.01 -14.36
CA LYS A 117 -10.37 -4.28 -14.94
C LYS A 117 -11.06 -5.16 -13.90
N ARG A 118 -10.59 -5.11 -12.66
CA ARG A 118 -11.05 -6.00 -11.60
C ARG A 118 -12.22 -5.42 -10.81
N PHE A 119 -12.27 -4.13 -10.65
CA PHE A 119 -13.32 -3.42 -9.92
C PHE A 119 -14.07 -2.46 -10.85
N SER A 120 -13.55 -1.26 -11.05
CA SER A 120 -14.07 -0.24 -11.98
C SER A 120 -13.05 0.87 -12.16
N ILE A 121 -13.26 1.77 -13.15
CA ILE A 121 -12.45 2.98 -13.28
C ILE A 121 -12.73 3.97 -12.14
N PHE A 122 -13.95 3.98 -11.59
CA PHE A 122 -14.29 4.75 -10.40
C PHE A 122 -13.44 4.33 -9.20
N THR A 123 -13.37 3.02 -8.94
CA THR A 123 -12.51 2.46 -7.85
C THR A 123 -11.04 2.81 -8.08
N GLY A 124 -10.52 2.66 -9.31
CA GLY A 124 -9.14 3.01 -9.64
C GLY A 124 -8.85 4.51 -9.45
N GLY A 125 -9.76 5.37 -9.89
CA GLY A 125 -9.63 6.83 -9.74
C GLY A 125 -9.70 7.27 -8.27
N MET A 126 -10.66 6.75 -7.52
CA MET A 126 -10.82 7.05 -6.09
C MET A 126 -9.60 6.59 -5.28
N PHE A 127 -9.14 5.36 -5.53
CA PHE A 127 -7.93 4.82 -4.90
C PHE A 127 -6.71 5.72 -5.15
N LEU A 128 -6.42 6.02 -6.42
CA LEU A 128 -5.24 6.80 -6.78
C LEU A 128 -5.30 8.22 -6.20
N PHE A 129 -6.47 8.87 -6.31
CA PHE A 129 -6.69 10.20 -5.77
C PHE A 129 -6.43 10.24 -4.26
N CYS A 130 -7.01 9.32 -3.49
CA CYS A 130 -6.80 9.27 -2.06
C CYS A 130 -5.33 9.01 -1.69
N VAL A 131 -4.65 8.09 -2.38
CA VAL A 131 -3.24 7.76 -2.11
C VAL A 131 -2.31 8.95 -2.37
N ILE A 132 -2.59 9.74 -3.40
CA ILE A 132 -1.76 10.90 -3.74
C ILE A 132 -2.12 12.11 -2.87
N ALA A 133 -3.42 12.33 -2.61
CA ALA A 133 -3.88 13.51 -1.87
C ALA A 133 -3.62 13.43 -0.36
N MET A 134 -3.53 12.21 0.20
CA MET A 134 -3.46 12.00 1.65
C MET A 134 -2.23 11.15 2.05
N PRO A 135 -1.56 11.40 3.19
CA PRO A 135 -1.92 12.38 4.21
C PRO A 135 -1.47 13.82 3.90
N GLN A 136 -0.44 14.07 3.18
CA GLN A 136 0.12 15.40 2.97
C GLN A 136 0.84 15.47 1.62
N LEU A 137 0.06 15.56 0.57
CA LEU A 137 0.65 15.87 -0.71
C LEU A 137 1.21 17.33 -0.68
N PRO A 138 2.36 17.63 -1.25
CA PRO A 138 3.27 16.76 -2.00
C PRO A 138 4.43 16.19 -1.17
N ALA A 139 4.48 16.44 0.15
CA ALA A 139 5.64 16.16 0.98
C ALA A 139 6.18 14.72 0.78
N TYR A 140 5.31 13.71 0.93
CA TYR A 140 5.75 12.32 0.82
C TYR A 140 5.95 11.82 -0.60
N THR A 141 5.46 12.52 -1.63
CA THR A 141 5.66 12.09 -3.02
C THR A 141 7.06 12.41 -3.55
N VAL A 142 7.69 13.47 -3.03
CA VAL A 142 9.01 13.94 -3.46
C VAL A 142 10.10 13.71 -2.41
N GLU A 143 9.72 13.27 -1.21
CA GLU A 143 10.65 13.00 -0.12
C GLU A 143 11.62 11.89 -0.51
N VAL A 144 12.93 12.15 -0.43
CA VAL A 144 13.99 11.19 -0.73
C VAL A 144 14.10 10.16 0.41
N ARG A 145 12.98 9.44 0.63
CA ARG A 145 12.83 8.40 1.67
C ARG A 145 12.06 7.20 1.12
N MET A 146 12.17 6.09 1.79
CA MET A 146 11.66 4.78 1.37
C MET A 146 10.12 4.67 1.33
N TYR A 147 9.36 5.65 1.82
CA TYR A 147 7.91 5.50 2.07
C TYR A 147 7.09 5.24 0.80
N GLY A 148 7.35 5.97 -0.29
CA GLY A 148 6.65 5.77 -1.57
C GLY A 148 6.87 4.36 -2.15
N TRP A 149 8.11 3.85 -2.10
CA TRP A 149 8.43 2.49 -2.54
C TRP A 149 7.82 1.42 -1.64
N ALA A 150 7.86 1.61 -0.32
CA ALA A 150 7.22 0.71 0.64
C ALA A 150 5.70 0.65 0.43
N LEU A 151 5.05 1.80 0.19
CA LEU A 151 3.64 1.89 -0.15
C LEU A 151 3.32 1.14 -1.44
N LEU A 152 4.11 1.33 -2.49
CA LEU A 152 3.96 0.60 -3.75
C LEU A 152 4.06 -0.92 -3.54
N PHE A 153 5.11 -1.38 -2.88
CA PHE A 153 5.37 -2.82 -2.74
C PHE A 153 4.29 -3.50 -1.89
N VAL A 154 3.87 -2.90 -0.79
CA VAL A 154 2.77 -3.43 0.03
C VAL A 154 1.45 -3.43 -0.73
N THR A 155 1.14 -2.35 -1.46
CA THR A 155 -0.08 -2.26 -2.28
C THR A 155 -0.07 -3.32 -3.39
N ALA A 156 1.04 -3.48 -4.11
CA ALA A 156 1.18 -4.48 -5.14
C ALA A 156 1.06 -5.91 -4.58
N ALA A 157 1.72 -6.21 -3.44
CA ALA A 157 1.55 -7.48 -2.74
C ALA A 157 0.08 -7.75 -2.39
N PHE A 158 -0.65 -6.74 -1.91
CA PHE A 158 -2.06 -6.84 -1.57
C PHE A 158 -2.96 -7.07 -2.80
N LEU A 159 -2.72 -6.37 -3.91
CA LEU A 159 -3.42 -6.60 -5.18
C LEU A 159 -3.16 -8.01 -5.72
N HIS A 160 -1.94 -8.49 -5.65
CA HIS A 160 -1.59 -9.85 -6.07
C HIS A 160 -2.14 -10.91 -5.11
N ALA A 161 -2.22 -10.62 -3.81
CA ALA A 161 -2.93 -11.49 -2.85
C ALA A 161 -4.40 -11.69 -3.24
N TYR A 162 -5.09 -10.62 -3.68
CA TYR A 162 -6.44 -10.77 -4.24
C TYR A 162 -6.45 -11.70 -5.46
N GLY A 163 -5.47 -11.55 -6.37
CA GLY A 163 -5.35 -12.43 -7.52
C GLY A 163 -5.09 -13.90 -7.18
N CYS A 164 -4.43 -14.19 -6.04
CA CYS A 164 -4.27 -15.55 -5.52
C CYS A 164 -5.60 -16.13 -4.99
N VAL A 165 -6.36 -15.29 -4.28
CA VAL A 165 -7.60 -15.69 -3.61
C VAL A 165 -8.77 -15.80 -4.58
N ASP A 166 -8.76 -15.03 -5.66
CA ASP A 166 -9.82 -14.99 -6.63
C ASP A 166 -9.91 -16.29 -7.44
N ARG A 167 -11.04 -17.01 -7.28
CA ARG A 167 -11.32 -18.28 -7.95
C ARG A 167 -11.39 -18.17 -9.48
N CYS A 168 -11.66 -16.98 -10.00
CA CYS A 168 -11.71 -16.71 -11.44
C CYS A 168 -10.34 -16.37 -12.05
N SER A 169 -9.27 -16.35 -11.25
CA SER A 169 -7.93 -16.07 -11.74
C SER A 169 -7.42 -17.21 -12.62
N ARG A 170 -7.00 -16.86 -13.86
CA ARG A 170 -6.45 -17.85 -14.81
C ARG A 170 -5.02 -18.32 -14.47
N LYS A 171 -4.27 -17.51 -13.68
CA LYS A 171 -2.86 -17.78 -13.37
C LYS A 171 -2.56 -17.45 -11.91
N PRO A 172 -3.18 -18.15 -10.94
CA PRO A 172 -3.00 -17.83 -9.52
C PRO A 172 -1.55 -17.99 -9.05
N TYR A 173 -0.77 -18.88 -9.65
CA TYR A 173 0.64 -19.09 -9.34
C TYR A 173 1.52 -17.87 -9.67
N LEU A 174 1.21 -17.12 -10.76
CA LEU A 174 1.93 -15.88 -11.07
C LEU A 174 1.63 -14.78 -10.04
N HIS A 175 0.40 -14.75 -9.54
CA HIS A 175 0.04 -13.86 -8.45
C HIS A 175 0.75 -14.27 -7.15
N GLY A 176 0.90 -15.57 -6.87
CA GLY A 176 1.67 -16.07 -5.75
C GLY A 176 3.15 -15.67 -5.83
N ALA A 177 3.78 -15.85 -6.98
CA ALA A 177 5.16 -15.41 -7.21
C ALA A 177 5.32 -13.89 -7.03
N ALA A 178 4.40 -13.11 -7.59
CA ALA A 178 4.41 -11.65 -7.43
C ALA A 178 4.18 -11.22 -5.97
N LEU A 179 3.28 -11.92 -5.22
CA LEU A 179 3.09 -11.70 -3.79
C LEU A 179 4.41 -11.89 -3.02
N VAL A 180 5.15 -12.97 -3.29
CA VAL A 180 6.45 -13.24 -2.67
C VAL A 180 7.46 -12.16 -3.02
N LEU A 181 7.60 -11.80 -4.31
CA LEU A 181 8.56 -10.80 -4.77
C LEU A 181 8.28 -9.41 -4.19
N TYR A 182 7.04 -8.93 -4.27
CA TYR A 182 6.67 -7.64 -3.69
C TYR A 182 6.72 -7.66 -2.16
N GLY A 183 6.40 -8.80 -1.54
CA GLY A 183 6.54 -8.98 -0.10
C GLY A 183 7.99 -8.88 0.36
N LEU A 184 8.92 -9.53 -0.32
CA LEU A 184 10.35 -9.40 -0.07
C LEU A 184 10.84 -7.97 -0.33
N ALA A 185 10.44 -7.35 -1.45
CA ALA A 185 10.80 -5.97 -1.73
C ALA A 185 10.32 -5.01 -0.63
N ALA A 186 9.11 -5.19 -0.12
CA ALA A 186 8.59 -4.41 1.01
C ALA A 186 9.44 -4.63 2.29
N ALA A 187 9.75 -5.87 2.62
CA ALA A 187 10.54 -6.23 3.80
C ALA A 187 11.98 -5.68 3.74
N TYR A 188 12.61 -5.73 2.56
CA TYR A 188 13.93 -5.13 2.31
C TYR A 188 13.91 -3.60 2.15
N THR A 189 12.74 -2.98 2.15
CA THR A 189 12.58 -1.52 2.05
C THR A 189 12.33 -0.88 3.42
N GLN A 190 11.44 -1.47 4.25
CA GLN A 190 11.09 -0.89 5.56
C GLN A 190 10.45 -1.93 6.47
N TYR A 191 10.77 -1.91 7.76
CA TYR A 191 10.29 -2.93 8.72
C TYR A 191 8.77 -2.92 8.93
N PHE A 192 8.13 -1.75 8.98
CA PHE A 192 6.68 -1.68 9.07
C PHE A 192 5.97 -2.10 7.77
N ALA A 193 6.65 -2.01 6.62
CA ALA A 193 6.18 -2.61 5.38
C ALA A 193 6.23 -4.15 5.43
N CYS A 194 7.25 -4.73 6.08
CA CYS A 194 7.28 -6.16 6.37
C CYS A 194 6.08 -6.59 7.23
N VAL A 195 5.77 -5.84 8.30
CA VAL A 195 4.59 -6.08 9.14
C VAL A 195 3.30 -6.01 8.32
N ALA A 196 3.15 -5.00 7.45
CA ALA A 196 1.99 -4.88 6.56
C ALA A 196 1.84 -6.10 5.65
N VAL A 197 2.95 -6.61 5.08
CA VAL A 197 2.95 -7.82 4.24
C VAL A 197 2.57 -9.05 5.05
N VAL A 198 3.02 -9.20 6.29
CA VAL A 198 2.57 -10.30 7.18
C VAL A 198 1.04 -10.28 7.34
N MET A 199 0.42 -9.11 7.49
CA MET A 199 -1.05 -8.98 7.53
C MET A 199 -1.69 -9.39 6.19
N VAL A 200 -1.05 -9.08 5.06
CA VAL A 200 -1.49 -9.56 3.73
C VAL A 200 -1.43 -11.09 3.65
N TYR A 201 -0.39 -11.73 4.17
CA TYR A 201 -0.30 -13.20 4.22
C TYR A 201 -1.39 -13.81 5.12
N PHE A 202 -1.73 -13.19 6.25
CA PHE A 202 -2.87 -13.63 7.07
C PHE A 202 -4.20 -13.52 6.34
N TYR A 203 -4.40 -12.48 5.52
CA TYR A 203 -5.57 -12.40 4.65
C TYR A 203 -5.64 -13.57 3.67
N VAL A 204 -4.54 -13.92 2.99
CA VAL A 204 -4.50 -15.05 2.07
C VAL A 204 -4.78 -16.38 2.80
N LEU A 205 -4.19 -16.58 3.98
CA LEU A 205 -4.43 -17.76 4.83
C LEU A 205 -5.91 -17.87 5.19
N ALA A 206 -6.51 -16.80 5.69
CA ALA A 206 -7.93 -16.78 6.08
C ALA A 206 -8.86 -17.06 4.90
N ALA A 207 -8.51 -16.57 3.72
CA ALA A 207 -9.26 -16.80 2.49
C ALA A 207 -9.15 -18.27 2.04
N PHE A 208 -7.95 -18.84 2.00
CA PHE A 208 -7.73 -20.24 1.66
C PHE A 208 -8.39 -21.18 2.66
N TRP A 209 -8.28 -20.88 3.96
CA TRP A 209 -8.94 -21.67 5.01
C TRP A 209 -10.46 -21.76 4.81
N ARG A 210 -11.09 -20.66 4.36
CA ARG A 210 -12.53 -20.59 4.13
C ARG A 210 -12.96 -21.19 2.78
N GLN A 211 -12.11 -21.08 1.76
CA GLN A 211 -12.46 -21.48 0.40
C GLN A 211 -12.09 -22.92 0.07
N ASP A 212 -10.84 -23.29 0.35
CA ASP A 212 -10.28 -24.63 0.11
C ASP A 212 -9.03 -24.83 0.97
N LYS A 213 -9.14 -25.62 2.00
CA LYS A 213 -8.03 -25.91 2.94
C LYS A 213 -6.83 -26.57 2.27
N ARG A 214 -7.00 -27.21 1.11
CA ARG A 214 -5.88 -27.81 0.34
C ARG A 214 -4.88 -26.75 -0.12
N ARG A 215 -5.35 -25.52 -0.36
CA ARG A 215 -4.54 -24.40 -0.79
C ARG A 215 -3.67 -23.79 0.31
N ILE A 216 -3.82 -24.23 1.56
CA ILE A 216 -2.91 -23.86 2.65
C ILE A 216 -1.47 -24.29 2.34
N LYS A 217 -1.28 -25.39 1.56
CA LYS A 217 0.05 -25.79 1.09
C LYS A 217 0.70 -24.72 0.19
N GLU A 218 -0.09 -24.09 -0.68
CA GLU A 218 0.40 -22.96 -1.50
C GLU A 218 0.82 -21.79 -0.61
N TRP A 219 0.02 -21.46 0.41
CA TRP A 219 0.35 -20.40 1.39
C TRP A 219 1.64 -20.74 2.15
N CYS A 220 1.80 -21.97 2.63
CA CYS A 220 3.03 -22.41 3.30
C CYS A 220 4.25 -22.24 2.37
N LEU A 221 4.12 -22.57 1.08
CA LEU A 221 5.17 -22.38 0.09
C LEU A 221 5.54 -20.90 -0.06
N TYR A 222 4.53 -20.01 -0.19
CA TYR A 222 4.78 -18.56 -0.33
C TYR A 222 5.49 -17.99 0.91
N VAL A 223 5.07 -18.40 2.12
CA VAL A 223 5.70 -18.01 3.37
C VAL A 223 7.14 -18.55 3.44
N ALA A 224 7.36 -19.82 3.12
CA ALA A 224 8.69 -20.43 3.14
C ALA A 224 9.65 -19.72 2.17
N LEU A 225 9.21 -19.43 0.94
CA LEU A 225 10.01 -18.68 -0.03
C LEU A 225 10.34 -17.26 0.46
N SER A 226 9.38 -16.60 1.12
CA SER A 226 9.60 -15.26 1.69
C SER A 226 10.60 -15.31 2.85
N ILE A 227 10.50 -16.29 3.74
CA ILE A 227 11.45 -16.48 4.85
C ILE A 227 12.84 -16.76 4.29
N VAL A 228 12.98 -17.74 3.38
CA VAL A 228 14.27 -18.08 2.76
C VAL A 228 14.89 -16.87 2.07
N GLY A 229 14.10 -16.12 1.30
CA GLY A 229 14.57 -14.91 0.64
C GLY A 229 14.98 -13.79 1.60
N TYR A 230 14.46 -13.77 2.82
CA TYR A 230 14.79 -12.76 3.84
C TYR A 230 15.87 -13.19 4.83
N VAL A 231 16.26 -14.49 4.86
CA VAL A 231 17.30 -15.03 5.76
C VAL A 231 18.58 -14.20 5.76
N PRO A 232 19.14 -13.75 4.61
CA PRO A 232 20.38 -12.97 4.60
C PRO A 232 20.29 -11.69 5.46
N TRP A 233 19.10 -11.08 5.53
CA TRP A 233 18.90 -9.85 6.29
C TRP A 233 18.54 -10.09 7.76
N LEU A 234 18.09 -11.27 8.16
CA LEU A 234 17.76 -11.59 9.54
C LEU A 234 18.95 -11.41 10.50
N PHE A 235 20.17 -11.69 10.04
CA PHE A 235 21.38 -11.47 10.84
C PHE A 235 21.63 -9.98 11.11
N ALA A 236 21.44 -9.13 10.09
CA ALA A 236 21.51 -7.68 10.25
C ALA A 236 20.41 -7.17 11.18
N LEU A 237 19.18 -7.62 10.99
CA LEU A 237 18.04 -7.26 11.83
C LEU A 237 18.26 -7.61 13.30
N ALA A 238 18.75 -8.85 13.59
CA ALA A 238 19.05 -9.27 14.96
C ALA A 238 20.09 -8.36 15.62
N ARG A 239 21.15 -7.99 14.88
CA ARG A 239 22.17 -7.06 15.34
C ARG A 239 21.60 -5.65 15.57
N GLN A 240 20.79 -5.14 14.64
CA GLN A 240 20.14 -3.83 14.75
C GLN A 240 19.26 -3.75 16.00
N ILE A 241 18.45 -4.78 16.29
CA ILE A 241 17.59 -4.82 17.48
C ILE A 241 18.43 -4.71 18.78
N SER A 242 19.63 -5.32 18.83
CA SER A 242 20.50 -5.23 20.00
C SER A 242 21.12 -3.84 20.15
N THR A 243 21.55 -3.20 19.05
CA THR A 243 22.26 -1.91 19.05
C THR A 243 21.32 -0.72 19.30
N VAL A 244 20.10 -0.77 18.74
CA VAL A 244 19.10 0.30 18.88
C VAL A 244 18.67 0.49 20.35
N ARG A 245 19.10 -0.34 21.28
CA ARG A 245 18.66 -0.36 22.68
C ARG A 245 19.06 0.89 23.49
N GLU A 246 20.02 1.69 23.09
CA GLU A 246 20.65 2.67 23.96
C GLU A 246 20.27 4.15 23.72
N ASN A 247 19.95 4.56 22.49
CA ASN A 247 19.63 5.97 22.17
C ASN A 247 18.52 6.08 21.13
N TYR A 248 17.29 6.29 21.58
CA TYR A 248 16.17 6.41 20.65
C TYR A 248 15.35 7.68 20.93
N TRP A 249 15.14 8.50 19.89
CA TRP A 249 14.51 9.80 19.96
C TRP A 249 12.97 9.76 19.96
N ILE A 250 12.35 8.59 19.73
CA ILE A 250 10.88 8.46 19.62
C ILE A 250 10.23 8.60 20.99
N LEU A 251 9.25 9.50 21.08
CA LEU A 251 8.49 9.76 22.29
C LEU A 251 7.55 8.59 22.65
N PRO A 252 7.33 8.32 23.94
CA PRO A 252 6.37 7.30 24.38
C PRO A 252 4.96 7.57 23.85
N LEU A 253 4.27 6.48 23.47
CA LEU A 253 2.89 6.55 23.03
C LEU A 253 1.95 6.76 24.23
N THR A 254 0.88 7.50 23.96
CA THR A 254 -0.22 7.74 24.90
C THR A 254 -1.55 7.38 24.23
N TRP A 255 -2.66 7.37 24.98
CA TRP A 255 -4.00 7.18 24.39
C TRP A 255 -4.32 8.22 23.31
N ARG A 256 -3.81 9.46 23.44
CA ARG A 256 -3.94 10.51 22.42
C ARG A 256 -3.26 10.13 21.11
N SER A 257 -2.31 9.22 21.12
CA SER A 257 -1.62 8.75 19.91
C SER A 257 -2.56 8.00 18.96
N LEU A 258 -3.66 7.38 19.43
CA LEU A 258 -4.69 6.81 18.56
C LEU A 258 -5.40 7.90 17.74
N GLY A 259 -5.79 9.00 18.37
CA GLY A 259 -6.31 10.17 17.65
C GLY A 259 -5.30 10.76 16.67
N GLY A 260 -4.01 10.75 17.04
CA GLY A 260 -2.89 11.12 16.17
C GLY A 260 -2.80 10.24 14.91
N CYS A 261 -3.05 8.93 15.01
CA CYS A 261 -3.12 8.05 13.84
C CYS A 261 -4.24 8.47 12.88
N VAL A 262 -5.46 8.70 13.40
CA VAL A 262 -6.59 9.16 12.58
C VAL A 262 -6.30 10.51 11.94
N LYS A 263 -5.78 11.45 12.73
CA LYS A 263 -5.37 12.78 12.24
C LYS A 263 -4.33 12.67 11.12
N PHE A 264 -3.32 11.83 11.28
CA PHE A 264 -2.30 11.64 10.25
C PHE A 264 -2.88 11.11 8.94
N LEU A 265 -3.78 10.12 9.01
CA LEU A 265 -4.39 9.49 7.82
C LEU A 265 -5.34 10.44 7.06
N MET A 266 -6.08 11.26 7.78
CA MET A 266 -7.24 12.00 7.25
C MET A 266 -7.04 13.51 7.22
N LYS A 267 -5.96 14.04 7.81
CA LYS A 267 -5.74 15.49 7.91
C LYS A 267 -5.23 16.08 6.60
N PRO A 268 -5.98 16.96 5.94
CA PRO A 268 -5.45 17.76 4.84
C PRO A 268 -4.46 18.81 5.36
N ALA A 269 -3.64 19.35 4.46
CA ALA A 269 -2.59 20.32 4.79
C ALA A 269 -3.05 21.78 4.56
N PHE A 270 -4.11 22.21 5.25
CA PHE A 270 -4.54 23.60 5.24
C PHE A 270 -3.81 24.41 6.33
N THR A 271 -3.80 25.74 6.18
CA THR A 271 -3.20 26.66 7.15
C THR A 271 -3.95 26.70 8.49
N SER A 272 -5.28 26.50 8.47
CA SER A 272 -6.12 26.50 9.66
C SER A 272 -6.14 25.12 10.35
N GLU A 273 -5.55 25.03 11.55
CA GLU A 273 -5.54 23.78 12.31
C GLU A 273 -6.93 23.30 12.76
N PRO A 274 -7.86 24.16 13.24
CA PRO A 274 -9.23 23.74 13.54
C PRO A 274 -9.94 23.15 12.31
N LEU A 275 -9.80 23.76 11.15
CA LEU A 275 -10.38 23.26 9.90
C LEU A 275 -9.82 21.88 9.54
N ASN A 276 -8.52 21.68 9.68
CA ASN A 276 -7.89 20.39 9.44
C ASN A 276 -8.47 19.28 10.35
N VAL A 277 -8.69 19.58 11.62
CA VAL A 277 -9.28 18.63 12.58
C VAL A 277 -10.72 18.30 12.20
N VAL A 278 -11.54 19.31 11.90
CA VAL A 278 -12.94 19.09 11.48
C VAL A 278 -13.01 18.23 10.23
N LEU A 279 -12.20 18.55 9.21
CA LEU A 279 -12.14 17.77 7.97
C LEU A 279 -11.65 16.34 8.20
N ALA A 280 -10.66 16.15 9.07
CA ALA A 280 -10.20 14.80 9.43
C ALA A 280 -11.30 13.96 10.08
N VAL A 281 -12.12 14.56 10.97
CA VAL A 281 -13.26 13.89 11.60
C VAL A 281 -14.34 13.55 10.56
N VAL A 282 -14.69 14.49 9.69
CA VAL A 282 -15.69 14.26 8.62
C VAL A 282 -15.23 13.16 7.67
N MET A 283 -13.97 13.17 7.24
CA MET A 283 -13.41 12.14 6.36
C MET A 283 -13.35 10.78 7.04
N PHE A 284 -13.02 10.74 8.33
CA PHE A 284 -13.02 9.50 9.11
C PHE A 284 -14.43 8.94 9.25
N ALA A 285 -15.43 9.77 9.55
CA ALA A 285 -16.84 9.36 9.61
C ALA A 285 -17.30 8.81 8.26
N GLY A 286 -17.02 9.50 7.16
CA GLY A 286 -17.31 9.01 5.80
C GLY A 286 -16.61 7.68 5.48
N TYR A 287 -15.38 7.51 5.90
CA TYR A 287 -14.66 6.22 5.77
C TYR A 287 -15.38 5.10 6.52
N VAL A 288 -15.75 5.34 7.78
CA VAL A 288 -16.46 4.36 8.62
C VAL A 288 -17.83 4.02 8.01
N GLU A 289 -18.56 5.01 7.50
CA GLU A 289 -19.85 4.80 6.83
C GLU A 289 -19.70 3.90 5.59
N VAL A 290 -18.77 4.21 4.71
CA VAL A 290 -18.55 3.47 3.45
C VAL A 290 -18.09 2.04 3.74
N VAL A 291 -17.03 1.86 4.51
CA VAL A 291 -16.43 0.54 4.77
C VAL A 291 -17.29 -0.26 5.74
N GLY A 292 -17.76 0.35 6.83
CA GLY A 292 -18.64 -0.28 7.81
C GLY A 292 -20.00 -0.66 7.20
N GLY A 293 -20.60 0.25 6.43
CA GLY A 293 -21.85 0.00 5.72
C GLY A 293 -21.73 -1.14 4.71
N SER A 294 -20.61 -1.25 3.98
CA SER A 294 -20.37 -2.37 3.07
C SER A 294 -20.25 -3.70 3.80
N LEU A 295 -19.59 -3.74 4.96
CA LEU A 295 -19.47 -4.93 5.81
C LEU A 295 -20.82 -5.35 6.42
N ILE A 296 -21.65 -4.40 6.85
CA ILE A 296 -22.98 -4.68 7.37
C ILE A 296 -23.87 -5.26 6.27
N ARG A 297 -23.91 -4.63 5.09
CA ARG A 297 -24.64 -5.15 3.92
C ARG A 297 -24.19 -6.56 3.54
N TYR A 298 -22.90 -6.83 3.57
CA TYR A 298 -22.33 -8.16 3.35
C TYR A 298 -22.84 -9.17 4.36
N ARG A 299 -22.84 -8.86 5.67
CA ARG A 299 -23.32 -9.76 6.73
C ARG A 299 -24.81 -10.07 6.57
N ILE A 300 -25.63 -9.04 6.30
CA ILE A 300 -27.08 -9.21 6.10
C ILE A 300 -27.36 -10.06 4.84
N GLY A 301 -26.70 -9.76 3.72
CA GLY A 301 -26.82 -10.52 2.48
C GLY A 301 -26.38 -11.97 2.65
N SER A 302 -25.31 -12.25 3.39
CA SER A 302 -24.82 -13.60 3.67
C SER A 302 -25.77 -14.41 4.57
N LYS A 303 -26.45 -13.77 5.54
CA LYS A 303 -27.49 -14.42 6.37
C LYS A 303 -28.69 -14.81 5.53
N ARG A 304 -29.25 -13.84 4.79
CA ARG A 304 -30.43 -14.05 3.95
C ARG A 304 -30.22 -15.12 2.87
N SER A 305 -28.99 -15.30 2.43
CA SER A 305 -28.63 -16.31 1.43
C SER A 305 -28.61 -17.72 1.96
N ARG A 306 -28.19 -17.93 3.22
CA ARG A 306 -28.28 -19.26 3.86
C ARG A 306 -29.72 -19.66 4.11
N GLU A 307 -30.62 -18.69 4.30
CA GLU A 307 -32.06 -18.94 4.44
C GLU A 307 -32.73 -19.30 3.12
N ILE A 308 -32.25 -18.77 1.98
CA ILE A 308 -32.78 -19.02 0.63
C ILE A 308 -32.16 -20.29 -0.01
N GLU A 309 -30.94 -20.67 0.35
CA GLU A 309 -30.25 -21.89 -0.14
C GLU A 309 -31.03 -23.16 0.19
N ASN A 310 -31.93 -23.10 1.18
CA ASN A 310 -32.89 -24.14 1.51
C ASN A 310 -34.14 -24.16 0.61
N ALA A 311 -34.27 -23.27 -0.39
CA ALA A 311 -35.52 -23.06 -1.16
C ALA A 311 -35.43 -23.27 -2.67
N GLY A 312 -34.33 -23.85 -3.26
CA GLY A 312 -34.36 -24.45 -4.65
C GLY A 312 -33.95 -23.57 -5.82
N HIS A 313 -33.43 -24.14 -6.72
CA HIS A 313 -32.85 -24.22 -8.10
C HIS A 313 -32.84 -22.98 -9.08
N ALA A 314 -33.26 -21.76 -8.78
CA ALA A 314 -33.30 -20.65 -9.77
C ALA A 314 -32.06 -19.71 -9.79
N GLU A 315 -30.91 -20.11 -9.28
CA GLU A 315 -29.94 -19.15 -8.71
C GLU A 315 -28.47 -19.19 -9.14
N ILE A 316 -28.06 -20.03 -10.10
CA ILE A 316 -26.59 -20.16 -10.43
C ILE A 316 -25.97 -18.85 -10.89
N LEU A 317 -26.68 -18.01 -11.64
CA LEU A 317 -26.16 -16.69 -12.09
C LEU A 317 -26.13 -15.67 -10.95
N LYS A 318 -27.18 -15.65 -10.11
CA LYS A 318 -27.23 -14.77 -8.93
C LYS A 318 -26.17 -15.16 -7.89
N GLU A 319 -25.89 -16.45 -7.78
CA GLU A 319 -24.88 -16.98 -6.87
C GLU A 319 -23.46 -16.63 -7.32
N ALA A 320 -23.15 -16.68 -8.62
CA ALA A 320 -21.86 -16.24 -9.16
C ALA A 320 -21.61 -14.74 -8.94
N GLU A 321 -22.61 -13.91 -9.19
CA GLU A 321 -22.54 -12.47 -8.95
C GLU A 321 -22.36 -12.13 -7.47
N LYS A 322 -23.01 -12.88 -6.60
CA LYS A 322 -22.91 -12.77 -5.14
C LYS A 322 -21.54 -13.22 -4.61
N ILE A 323 -20.98 -14.33 -5.11
CA ILE A 323 -19.63 -14.80 -4.76
C ILE A 323 -18.60 -13.74 -5.14
N TYR A 324 -18.75 -13.14 -6.31
CA TYR A 324 -17.88 -12.07 -6.79
C TYR A 324 -17.97 -10.80 -5.92
N HIS A 325 -19.18 -10.37 -5.57
CA HIS A 325 -19.41 -9.24 -4.67
C HIS A 325 -18.85 -9.51 -3.27
N ASN A 326 -19.07 -10.69 -2.74
CA ASN A 326 -18.55 -11.12 -1.43
C ASN A 326 -17.01 -11.09 -1.38
N GLY A 327 -16.35 -11.55 -2.46
CA GLY A 327 -14.90 -11.52 -2.57
C GLY A 327 -14.33 -10.09 -2.52
N ARG A 328 -15.00 -9.13 -3.16
CA ARG A 328 -14.62 -7.71 -3.14
C ARG A 328 -14.71 -7.09 -1.76
N VAL A 329 -15.83 -7.30 -1.07
CA VAL A 329 -16.03 -6.74 0.28
C VAL A 329 -15.03 -7.31 1.27
N LEU A 330 -14.75 -8.62 1.20
CA LEU A 330 -13.73 -9.25 2.04
C LEU A 330 -12.33 -8.70 1.76
N HIS A 331 -12.00 -8.43 0.50
CA HIS A 331 -10.74 -7.80 0.14
C HIS A 331 -10.65 -6.36 0.69
N GLY A 332 -11.74 -5.58 0.57
CA GLY A 332 -11.82 -4.26 1.18
C GLY A 332 -11.60 -4.33 2.70
N ALA A 333 -12.28 -5.24 3.39
CA ALA A 333 -12.10 -5.46 4.83
C ALA A 333 -10.65 -5.83 5.20
N ALA A 334 -10.01 -6.66 4.37
CA ALA A 334 -8.61 -7.03 4.56
C ALA A 334 -7.67 -5.83 4.43
N GLY A 335 -7.95 -4.88 3.52
CA GLY A 335 -7.16 -3.66 3.37
C GLY A 335 -7.17 -2.79 4.63
N LEU A 336 -8.33 -2.64 5.29
CA LEU A 336 -8.42 -2.00 6.60
C LEU A 336 -7.65 -2.80 7.66
N ALA A 337 -7.79 -4.13 7.68
CA ALA A 337 -7.11 -4.99 8.64
C ALA A 337 -5.57 -4.91 8.52
N VAL A 338 -5.03 -4.70 7.33
CA VAL A 338 -3.58 -4.47 7.13
C VAL A 338 -3.13 -3.22 7.88
N LEU A 339 -3.81 -2.09 7.72
CA LEU A 339 -3.46 -0.86 8.43
C LEU A 339 -3.62 -1.01 9.94
N VAL A 340 -4.75 -1.57 10.39
CA VAL A 340 -5.00 -1.80 11.83
C VAL A 340 -3.93 -2.71 12.42
N GLY A 341 -3.53 -3.78 11.72
CA GLY A 341 -2.46 -4.67 12.13
C GLY A 341 -1.11 -3.97 12.29
N VAL A 342 -0.77 -3.06 11.36
CA VAL A 342 0.45 -2.23 11.45
C VAL A 342 0.41 -1.32 12.69
N VAL A 343 -0.72 -0.66 12.95
CA VAL A 343 -0.89 0.21 14.12
C VAL A 343 -0.80 -0.61 15.41
N LEU A 344 -1.54 -1.72 15.50
CA LEU A 344 -1.53 -2.60 16.68
C LEU A 344 -0.13 -3.15 16.95
N PHE A 345 0.58 -3.59 15.92
CA PHE A 345 1.98 -4.04 16.08
C PHE A 345 2.87 -2.90 16.57
N GLY A 346 2.75 -1.70 15.98
CA GLY A 346 3.54 -0.54 16.37
C GLY A 346 3.31 -0.12 17.83
N PHE A 347 2.05 -0.15 18.27
CA PHE A 347 1.69 0.11 19.67
C PHE A 347 2.19 -1.00 20.59
N ALA A 348 1.95 -2.27 20.26
CA ALA A 348 2.42 -3.40 21.05
C ALA A 348 3.95 -3.39 21.21
N ALA A 349 4.69 -3.20 20.11
CA ALA A 349 6.14 -3.10 20.16
C ALA A 349 6.61 -1.89 20.97
N SER A 350 5.91 -0.75 20.87
CA SER A 350 6.25 0.46 21.62
C SER A 350 6.00 0.32 23.11
N PHE A 351 4.98 -0.43 23.54
CA PHE A 351 4.70 -0.67 24.95
C PHE A 351 5.52 -1.83 25.55
N LEU A 352 5.77 -2.90 24.78
CA LEU A 352 6.42 -4.11 25.28
C LEU A 352 7.95 -4.03 25.23
N ILE A 353 8.50 -3.29 24.26
CA ILE A 353 9.95 -3.22 24.06
C ILE A 353 10.44 -1.82 24.38
N ARG A 354 10.01 -0.82 23.61
CA ARG A 354 10.28 0.62 23.75
C ARG A 354 9.56 1.41 22.65
N PRO A 355 9.49 2.76 22.75
CA PRO A 355 8.88 3.59 21.71
C PRO A 355 9.58 3.40 20.37
N VAL A 356 8.89 2.75 19.39
CA VAL A 356 9.39 2.50 18.04
C VAL A 356 8.43 2.98 16.95
N PHE A 357 7.23 3.45 17.32
CA PHE A 357 6.20 3.81 16.37
C PHE A 357 6.10 5.32 16.19
N VAL A 358 6.14 5.76 14.93
CA VAL A 358 5.78 7.11 14.49
C VAL A 358 4.71 7.04 13.39
N TYR A 359 3.86 8.05 13.29
CA TYR A 359 2.68 8.02 12.39
C TYR A 359 3.04 7.74 10.93
N ARG A 360 4.18 8.24 10.43
CA ARG A 360 4.64 7.98 9.05
C ARG A 360 4.91 6.50 8.75
N TYR A 361 5.04 5.64 9.77
CA TYR A 361 5.17 4.19 9.58
C TYR A 361 3.86 3.49 9.18
N MET A 362 2.75 4.21 9.14
CA MET A 362 1.50 3.75 8.52
C MET A 362 1.50 3.88 6.99
N LEU A 363 2.38 4.72 6.41
CA LEU A 363 2.43 4.98 4.96
C LEU A 363 2.48 3.71 4.10
N PRO A 364 3.27 2.68 4.41
CA PRO A 364 3.27 1.44 3.62
C PRO A 364 1.90 0.77 3.49
N ALA A 365 1.06 0.85 4.52
CA ALA A 365 -0.28 0.23 4.53
C ALA A 365 -1.39 1.12 3.94
N MET A 366 -1.09 2.38 3.60
CA MET A 366 -2.11 3.32 3.14
C MET A 366 -2.73 2.96 1.80
N GLY A 367 -1.99 2.31 0.90
CA GLY A 367 -2.57 1.83 -0.34
C GLY A 367 -3.65 0.77 -0.10
N CYS A 368 -3.45 -0.15 0.84
CA CYS A 368 -4.46 -1.13 1.25
C CYS A 368 -5.67 -0.45 1.88
N PHE A 369 -5.44 0.53 2.75
CA PHE A 369 -6.45 1.31 3.43
C PHE A 369 -7.34 2.10 2.45
N TRP A 370 -6.76 2.85 1.53
CA TRP A 370 -7.53 3.62 0.54
C TRP A 370 -8.21 2.74 -0.51
N LEU A 371 -7.63 1.56 -0.81
CA LEU A 371 -8.31 0.60 -1.67
C LEU A 371 -9.57 0.03 -0.98
N SER A 372 -9.55 -0.18 0.35
CA SER A 372 -10.73 -0.61 1.09
C SER A 372 -11.87 0.40 1.00
N PHE A 373 -11.56 1.70 1.06
CA PHE A 373 -12.52 2.78 0.86
C PHE A 373 -13.06 2.82 -0.57
N ALA A 374 -12.17 2.70 -1.55
CA ALA A 374 -12.56 2.78 -2.96
C ALA A 374 -13.42 1.59 -3.43
N ILE A 375 -13.36 0.45 -2.73
CA ILE A 375 -14.16 -0.74 -3.02
C ILE A 375 -15.54 -0.68 -2.33
N GLY A 376 -15.62 -0.11 -1.12
CA GLY A 376 -16.85 0.00 -0.31
C GLY A 376 -17.89 0.88 -0.93
#